data_ca11f14b0231c91032d9291f649c68b6
#
_entry.id   ca11f14b0231c91032d9291f649c68b6
#
_cell.length_a   1.000
_cell.length_b   1.000
_cell.length_c   1.000
_cell.angle_alpha   90.00
_cell.angle_beta   90.00
_cell.angle_gamma   90.00
#
_symmetry.space_group_name_H-M   'P 1'
#
loop_
_entity.id
_entity.type
_entity.pdbx_description
1 polymer ?
#
loop_
_entity_poly.entity_id
_entity_poly.type
_entity_poly.pdbx_seq_one_letter_code
_entity_poly.pdbx_strand_id
1 'polypeptide(L)'
;MDSFIFALSAVAPIVLAVVVGYFFKKIGMMDEDFAKKANKLVFRAFMPVMLFVKIYDMKLSDVDFGFIGYCLIALFIIFGLSIPACLLIAGKKDRVGVLVQAIFRSGYSLIGIPLAGSLYGDEGMMAATILSAALIPCFNVLAVISLSALGNDSGEKVSPVKIVLDIIKNPLIIGIFAALFCVAVRTLVLEPAGITFKLSNITPLFQVLQYLANLAIPLALLVLGAQFEFSAVAALKKEIIFGTLTRTVIVPALVLGVAFLFFRERFSAAQFATLVAAFATPVAVPSVPMVQEMGGDVTLAGQLVVWSTLVSAITVFLVTFLLRMGGAF
;
A
#
# COMPACT_ATOMS: atom_id res chain seq x y z
N MET A 1 -15.63 -0.34 21.21
CA MET A 1 -14.73 0.77 21.61
C MET A 1 -13.29 0.45 21.18
N ASP A 2 -12.86 -0.78 21.34
CA ASP A 2 -11.46 -1.20 21.02
C ASP A 2 -11.05 -1.01 19.55
N SER A 3 -11.95 -1.29 18.59
CA SER A 3 -11.66 -1.10 17.16
C SER A 3 -11.47 0.36 16.76
N PHE A 4 -12.19 1.30 17.41
CA PHE A 4 -12.01 2.73 17.16
C PHE A 4 -10.71 3.25 17.76
N ILE A 5 -10.41 2.88 19.02
CA ILE A 5 -9.15 3.23 19.69
C ILE A 5 -7.98 2.66 18.90
N PHE A 6 -8.09 1.43 18.40
CA PHE A 6 -7.07 0.82 17.54
C PHE A 6 -6.88 1.58 16.23
N ALA A 7 -7.97 1.89 15.51
CA ALA A 7 -7.88 2.66 14.26
C ALA A 7 -7.23 4.03 14.50
N LEU A 8 -7.60 4.70 15.59
CA LEU A 8 -6.99 5.97 15.96
C LEU A 8 -5.50 5.80 16.32
N SER A 9 -5.15 4.77 17.09
CA SER A 9 -3.76 4.48 17.47
C SER A 9 -2.89 4.09 16.26
N ALA A 10 -3.45 3.45 15.24
CA ALA A 10 -2.74 3.13 14.01
C ALA A 10 -2.54 4.35 13.11
N VAL A 11 -3.51 5.27 13.08
CA VAL A 11 -3.50 6.47 12.24
C VAL A 11 -2.68 7.61 12.86
N ALA A 12 -2.77 7.79 14.18
CA ALA A 12 -2.13 8.91 14.87
C ALA A 12 -0.62 9.01 14.64
N PRO A 13 0.19 7.94 14.70
CA PRO A 13 1.62 8.03 14.43
C PRO A 13 1.94 8.50 13.01
N ILE A 14 1.11 8.11 12.02
CA ILE A 14 1.27 8.52 10.62
C ILE A 14 1.05 10.02 10.50
N VAL A 15 -0.08 10.51 11.03
CA VAL A 15 -0.42 11.94 11.00
C VAL A 15 0.62 12.76 11.78
N LEU A 16 1.01 12.31 12.96
CA LEU A 16 2.02 12.99 13.76
C LEU A 16 3.38 13.06 13.04
N ALA A 17 3.81 12.00 12.39
CA ALA A 17 5.05 12.03 11.61
C ALA A 17 4.98 13.02 10.43
N VAL A 18 3.82 13.13 9.75
CA VAL A 18 3.60 14.16 8.71
C VAL A 18 3.65 15.56 9.32
N VAL A 19 3.02 15.79 10.49
CA VAL A 19 3.07 17.08 11.18
C VAL A 19 4.50 17.44 11.58
N VAL A 20 5.28 16.47 12.08
CA VAL A 20 6.71 16.69 12.40
C VAL A 20 7.51 17.05 11.15
N GLY A 21 7.29 16.37 10.03
CA GLY A 21 7.93 16.71 8.74
C GLY A 21 7.58 18.11 8.27
N TYR A 22 6.31 18.52 8.40
CA TYR A 22 5.88 19.90 8.10
C TYR A 22 6.56 20.92 9.02
N PHE A 23 6.70 20.60 10.30
CA PHE A 23 7.43 21.45 11.26
C PHE A 23 8.91 21.57 10.89
N PHE A 24 9.58 20.49 10.49
CA PHE A 24 10.98 20.52 10.03
C PHE A 24 11.17 21.41 8.82
N LYS A 25 10.21 21.46 7.88
CA LYS A 25 10.20 22.44 6.79
C LYS A 25 10.13 23.86 7.33
N LYS A 26 9.24 24.14 8.28
CA LYS A 26 9.03 25.47 8.85
C LYS A 26 10.25 26.04 9.58
N ILE A 27 11.02 25.19 10.25
CA ILE A 27 12.26 25.59 10.94
C ILE A 27 13.52 25.53 10.05
N GLY A 28 13.35 25.20 8.74
CA GLY A 28 14.45 25.16 7.77
C GLY A 28 15.35 23.92 7.84
N MET A 29 14.98 22.88 8.61
CA MET A 29 15.74 21.62 8.68
C MET A 29 15.54 20.74 7.46
N MET A 30 14.39 20.82 6.78
CA MET A 30 14.06 20.07 5.57
C MET A 30 13.64 21.04 4.47
N ASP A 31 14.59 21.38 3.58
CA ASP A 31 14.31 22.12 2.37
C ASP A 31 13.81 21.20 1.24
N GLU A 32 13.42 21.79 0.10
CA GLU A 32 12.92 21.03 -1.04
C GLU A 32 13.97 20.08 -1.64
N ASP A 33 15.22 20.49 -1.67
CA ASP A 33 16.32 19.69 -2.21
C ASP A 33 16.61 18.48 -1.34
N PHE A 34 16.62 18.65 -0.02
CA PHE A 34 16.74 17.54 0.91
C PHE A 34 15.54 16.59 0.77
N ALA A 35 14.32 17.10 0.73
CA ALA A 35 13.12 16.30 0.59
C ALA A 35 13.13 15.46 -0.71
N LYS A 36 13.56 16.04 -1.85
CA LYS A 36 13.72 15.33 -3.13
C LYS A 36 14.77 14.23 -3.05
N LYS A 37 15.95 14.51 -2.46
CA LYS A 37 17.03 13.53 -2.29
C LYS A 37 16.64 12.40 -1.34
N ALA A 38 16.02 12.74 -0.21
CA ALA A 38 15.53 11.78 0.76
C ALA A 38 14.46 10.84 0.13
N ASN A 39 13.52 11.40 -0.64
CA ASN A 39 12.49 10.63 -1.33
C ASN A 39 13.09 9.64 -2.35
N LYS A 40 14.11 10.09 -3.11
CA LYS A 40 14.85 9.22 -4.03
C LYS A 40 15.55 8.07 -3.31
N LEU A 41 16.16 8.34 -2.15
CA LEU A 41 16.81 7.32 -1.32
C LEU A 41 15.77 6.33 -0.77
N VAL A 42 14.63 6.83 -0.27
CA VAL A 42 13.50 6.00 0.17
C VAL A 42 13.05 5.08 -0.94
N PHE A 43 12.78 5.61 -2.13
CA PHE A 43 12.23 4.81 -3.24
C PHE A 43 13.25 3.82 -3.81
N ARG A 44 14.53 4.23 -3.99
CA ARG A 44 15.54 3.42 -4.69
C ARG A 44 16.28 2.43 -3.80
N ALA A 45 16.35 2.69 -2.48
CA ALA A 45 17.10 1.85 -1.55
C ALA A 45 16.22 1.27 -0.43
N PHE A 46 15.58 2.11 0.38
CA PHE A 46 14.93 1.62 1.61
C PHE A 46 13.66 0.81 1.34
N MET A 47 12.83 1.23 0.39
CA MET A 47 11.61 0.49 0.04
C MET A 47 11.88 -0.87 -0.61
N PRO A 48 12.79 -1.03 -1.59
CA PRO A 48 13.14 -2.34 -2.11
C PRO A 48 13.63 -3.30 -1.02
N VAL A 49 14.49 -2.81 -0.11
CA VAL A 49 14.97 -3.62 1.02
C VAL A 49 13.82 -3.96 1.98
N MET A 50 12.92 -3.02 2.26
CA MET A 50 11.75 -3.27 3.09
C MET A 50 10.84 -4.35 2.49
N LEU A 51 10.57 -4.27 1.17
CA LEU A 51 9.77 -5.28 0.48
C LEU A 51 10.47 -6.64 0.47
N PHE A 52 11.80 -6.65 0.22
CA PHE A 52 12.61 -7.86 0.30
C PHE A 52 12.48 -8.52 1.67
N VAL A 53 12.75 -7.81 2.76
CA VAL A 53 12.70 -8.36 4.13
C VAL A 53 11.32 -8.90 4.45
N LYS A 54 10.26 -8.14 4.14
CA LYS A 54 8.88 -8.56 4.43
C LYS A 54 8.45 -9.82 3.68
N ILE A 55 8.82 -9.96 2.40
CA ILE A 55 8.47 -11.12 1.58
C ILE A 55 9.34 -12.32 1.95
N TYR A 56 10.63 -12.09 2.23
CA TYR A 56 11.56 -13.15 2.60
C TYR A 56 11.16 -13.93 3.86
N ASP A 57 10.57 -13.23 4.86
CA ASP A 57 10.15 -13.85 6.13
C ASP A 57 8.81 -14.61 6.03
N MET A 58 8.13 -14.57 4.88
CA MET A 58 6.85 -15.25 4.70
C MET A 58 6.96 -16.76 4.73
N LYS A 59 5.95 -17.40 5.35
CA LYS A 59 5.72 -18.85 5.29
C LYS A 59 4.57 -19.12 4.33
N LEU A 60 4.73 -20.08 3.43
CA LEU A 60 3.72 -20.45 2.43
C LEU A 60 2.77 -21.58 2.92
N SER A 61 2.75 -21.88 4.23
CA SER A 61 1.86 -22.90 4.81
C SER A 61 0.42 -22.37 4.89
N ASP A 62 -0.55 -23.22 4.61
CA ASP A 62 -2.01 -23.01 4.78
C ASP A 62 -2.65 -21.93 3.87
N VAL A 63 -2.29 -21.96 2.60
CA VAL A 63 -2.78 -21.00 1.59
C VAL A 63 -4.18 -21.39 1.10
N ASP A 64 -5.19 -20.58 1.43
CA ASP A 64 -6.51 -20.66 0.77
C ASP A 64 -6.47 -19.94 -0.58
N PHE A 65 -6.26 -20.71 -1.65
CA PHE A 65 -6.23 -20.18 -3.02
C PHE A 65 -7.55 -19.55 -3.46
N GLY A 66 -8.68 -20.01 -2.93
CA GLY A 66 -10.00 -19.43 -3.22
C GLY A 66 -10.13 -18.02 -2.66
N PHE A 67 -9.69 -17.80 -1.42
CA PHE A 67 -9.67 -16.50 -0.77
C PHE A 67 -8.68 -15.53 -1.45
N ILE A 68 -7.47 -16.00 -1.75
CA ILE A 68 -6.49 -15.20 -2.48
C ILE A 68 -7.02 -14.83 -3.87
N GLY A 69 -7.63 -15.80 -4.59
CA GLY A 69 -8.25 -15.58 -5.88
C GLY A 69 -9.33 -14.50 -5.84
N TYR A 70 -10.21 -14.53 -4.82
CA TYR A 70 -11.21 -13.49 -4.60
C TYR A 70 -10.56 -12.11 -4.43
N CYS A 71 -9.54 -12.00 -3.57
CA CYS A 71 -8.86 -10.73 -3.33
C CYS A 71 -8.16 -10.17 -4.58
N LEU A 72 -7.52 -11.03 -5.37
CA LEU A 72 -6.86 -10.61 -6.61
C LEU A 72 -7.88 -10.21 -7.68
N ILE A 73 -8.97 -10.97 -7.86
CA ILE A 73 -10.05 -10.61 -8.79
C ILE A 73 -10.65 -9.26 -8.39
N ALA A 74 -10.96 -9.06 -7.10
CA ALA A 74 -11.46 -7.79 -6.60
C ALA A 74 -10.47 -6.63 -6.89
N LEU A 75 -9.18 -6.84 -6.66
CA LEU A 75 -8.14 -5.87 -6.97
C LEU A 75 -8.11 -5.50 -8.45
N PHE A 76 -8.13 -6.49 -9.36
CA PHE A 76 -8.10 -6.24 -10.80
C PHE A 76 -9.38 -5.56 -11.30
N ILE A 77 -10.54 -5.89 -10.74
CA ILE A 77 -11.81 -5.22 -11.05
C ILE A 77 -11.75 -3.75 -10.60
N ILE A 78 -11.30 -3.48 -9.36
CA ILE A 78 -11.15 -2.11 -8.84
C ILE A 78 -10.17 -1.32 -9.73
N PHE A 79 -9.03 -1.92 -10.08
CA PHE A 79 -8.06 -1.30 -10.97
C PHE A 79 -8.69 -0.94 -12.31
N GLY A 80 -9.37 -1.89 -12.97
CA GLY A 80 -10.01 -1.67 -14.26
C GLY A 80 -11.11 -0.61 -14.22
N LEU A 81 -11.99 -0.66 -13.21
CA LEU A 81 -13.07 0.33 -13.04
C LEU A 81 -12.57 1.72 -12.63
N SER A 82 -11.44 1.80 -11.94
CA SER A 82 -10.87 3.09 -11.53
C SER A 82 -10.35 3.90 -12.72
N ILE A 83 -9.88 3.25 -13.80
CA ILE A 83 -9.31 3.94 -14.97
C ILE A 83 -10.32 4.89 -15.63
N PRO A 84 -11.49 4.44 -16.12
CA PRO A 84 -12.46 5.34 -16.75
C PRO A 84 -12.98 6.40 -15.78
N ALA A 85 -13.20 6.04 -14.50
CA ALA A 85 -13.64 7.00 -13.48
C ALA A 85 -12.59 8.11 -13.25
N CYS A 86 -11.32 7.77 -13.18
CA CYS A 86 -10.23 8.74 -12.99
C CYS A 86 -10.02 9.60 -14.25
N LEU A 87 -10.18 9.06 -15.45
CA LEU A 87 -10.11 9.84 -16.70
C LEU A 87 -11.19 10.93 -16.75
N LEU A 88 -12.38 10.69 -16.19
CA LEU A 88 -13.47 11.67 -16.14
C LEU A 88 -13.26 12.73 -15.05
N ILE A 89 -12.54 12.40 -13.98
CA ILE A 89 -12.42 13.26 -12.80
C ILE A 89 -11.13 14.07 -12.81
N ALA A 90 -10.02 13.49 -13.25
CA ALA A 90 -8.73 14.14 -13.25
C ALA A 90 -8.70 15.36 -14.18
N GLY A 91 -8.36 16.51 -13.62
CA GLY A 91 -8.25 17.75 -14.41
C GLY A 91 -7.01 17.79 -15.32
N LYS A 92 -6.02 16.93 -15.08
CA LYS A 92 -4.78 16.81 -15.86
C LYS A 92 -4.36 15.33 -15.99
N LYS A 93 -3.62 15.03 -17.06
CA LYS A 93 -3.20 13.65 -17.36
C LYS A 93 -2.23 13.08 -16.29
N ASP A 94 -1.29 13.90 -15.78
CA ASP A 94 -0.34 13.53 -14.73
C ASP A 94 -1.01 13.12 -13.40
N ARG A 95 -2.30 13.43 -13.22
CA ARG A 95 -3.13 13.07 -12.07
C ARG A 95 -3.87 11.73 -12.23
N VAL A 96 -4.10 11.28 -13.46
CA VAL A 96 -4.90 10.06 -13.72
C VAL A 96 -4.24 8.85 -13.06
N GLY A 97 -2.97 8.59 -13.35
CA GLY A 97 -2.23 7.48 -12.76
C GLY A 97 -2.14 7.55 -11.24
N VAL A 98 -2.04 8.77 -10.69
CA VAL A 98 -2.02 9.01 -9.24
C VAL A 98 -3.35 8.65 -8.59
N LEU A 99 -4.47 9.07 -9.17
CA LEU A 99 -5.82 8.75 -8.69
C LEU A 99 -6.11 7.24 -8.78
N VAL A 100 -5.80 6.63 -9.92
CA VAL A 100 -5.95 5.18 -10.10
C VAL A 100 -5.16 4.44 -9.03
N GLN A 101 -3.88 4.80 -8.83
CA GLN A 101 -3.05 4.20 -7.79
C GLN A 101 -3.66 4.39 -6.39
N ALA A 102 -4.17 5.57 -6.06
CA ALA A 102 -4.77 5.85 -4.76
C ALA A 102 -6.02 5.00 -4.49
N ILE A 103 -6.82 4.68 -5.52
CA ILE A 103 -8.04 3.90 -5.38
C ILE A 103 -7.75 2.44 -5.07
N PHE A 104 -6.82 1.78 -5.78
CA PHE A 104 -6.60 0.36 -5.58
C PHE A 104 -5.51 0.03 -4.55
N ARG A 105 -4.51 0.88 -4.38
CA ARG A 105 -3.32 0.59 -3.55
C ARG A 105 -3.50 1.02 -2.11
N SER A 106 -3.73 0.05 -1.23
CA SER A 106 -3.93 0.30 0.21
C SER A 106 -2.64 0.31 1.02
N GLY A 107 -2.72 0.92 2.21
CA GLY A 107 -1.71 0.85 3.26
C GLY A 107 -1.63 -0.52 3.96
N TYR A 108 -1.86 -1.59 3.21
CA TYR A 108 -2.02 -2.95 3.72
C TYR A 108 -0.87 -3.44 4.59
N SER A 109 0.37 -3.22 4.15
CA SER A 109 1.54 -3.73 4.87
C SER A 109 1.86 -2.96 6.16
N LEU A 110 1.46 -1.69 6.26
CA LEU A 110 1.76 -0.85 7.41
C LEU A 110 0.62 -0.83 8.43
N ILE A 111 -0.61 -0.65 7.94
CA ILE A 111 -1.81 -0.52 8.76
C ILE A 111 -2.63 -1.80 8.71
N GLY A 112 -2.75 -2.41 7.54
CA GLY A 112 -3.68 -3.52 7.32
C GLY A 112 -3.32 -4.77 8.11
N ILE A 113 -2.09 -5.27 8.01
CA ILE A 113 -1.68 -6.50 8.70
C ILE A 113 -1.83 -6.37 10.23
N PRO A 114 -1.34 -5.31 10.90
CA PRO A 114 -1.61 -5.07 12.31
C PRO A 114 -3.11 -4.93 12.64
N LEU A 115 -3.88 -4.28 11.74
CA LEU A 115 -5.33 -4.16 11.90
C LEU A 115 -6.02 -5.53 11.92
N ALA A 116 -5.69 -6.42 10.99
CA ALA A 116 -6.23 -7.78 10.97
C ALA A 116 -5.92 -8.53 12.28
N GLY A 117 -4.71 -8.39 12.79
CA GLY A 117 -4.32 -8.94 14.09
C GLY A 117 -5.11 -8.34 15.26
N SER A 118 -5.38 -7.05 15.25
CA SER A 118 -6.21 -6.42 16.28
C SER A 118 -7.69 -6.82 16.20
N LEU A 119 -8.20 -7.08 15.00
CA LEU A 119 -9.59 -7.47 14.79
C LEU A 119 -9.86 -8.93 15.16
N TYR A 120 -8.90 -9.82 14.86
CA TYR A 120 -9.09 -11.26 15.01
C TYR A 120 -7.83 -12.01 15.48
N GLY A 121 -7.02 -11.38 16.32
CA GLY A 121 -5.86 -11.99 16.95
C GLY A 121 -4.80 -12.54 15.96
N ASP A 122 -4.08 -13.56 16.41
CA ASP A 122 -2.98 -14.17 15.62
C ASP A 122 -3.47 -14.80 14.31
N GLU A 123 -4.70 -15.36 14.27
CA GLU A 123 -5.28 -15.93 13.06
C GLU A 123 -5.51 -14.84 11.98
N GLY A 124 -6.04 -13.68 12.37
CA GLY A 124 -6.22 -12.55 11.47
C GLY A 124 -4.89 -12.01 10.94
N MET A 125 -3.89 -11.89 11.83
CA MET A 125 -2.54 -11.46 11.43
C MET A 125 -1.89 -12.45 10.47
N MET A 126 -2.03 -13.76 10.72
CA MET A 126 -1.49 -14.81 9.86
C MET A 126 -2.15 -14.80 8.48
N ALA A 127 -3.49 -14.79 8.41
CA ALA A 127 -4.23 -14.74 7.15
C ALA A 127 -3.86 -13.48 6.32
N ALA A 128 -3.74 -12.32 6.97
CA ALA A 128 -3.29 -11.09 6.32
C ALA A 128 -1.83 -11.18 5.84
N THR A 129 -0.95 -11.80 6.60
CA THR A 129 0.45 -12.00 6.20
C THR A 129 0.54 -12.92 4.98
N ILE A 130 -0.22 -14.01 4.93
CA ILE A 130 -0.27 -14.92 3.77
C ILE A 130 -0.76 -14.18 2.53
N LEU A 131 -1.88 -13.46 2.64
CA LEU A 131 -2.42 -12.68 1.51
C LEU A 131 -1.43 -11.63 1.01
N SER A 132 -0.58 -11.07 1.87
CA SER A 132 0.38 -10.04 1.49
C SER A 132 1.41 -10.52 0.46
N ALA A 133 1.72 -11.84 0.43
CA ALA A 133 2.62 -12.44 -0.55
C ALA A 133 2.11 -12.28 -2.00
N ALA A 134 0.79 -12.31 -2.19
CA ALA A 134 0.18 -12.12 -3.49
C ALA A 134 -0.18 -10.63 -3.75
N LEU A 135 -0.74 -9.96 -2.74
CA LEU A 135 -1.33 -8.64 -2.92
C LEU A 135 -0.27 -7.52 -3.08
N ILE A 136 0.82 -7.58 -2.30
CA ILE A 136 1.87 -6.54 -2.35
C ILE A 136 2.59 -6.52 -3.70
N PRO A 137 3.03 -7.64 -4.28
CA PRO A 137 3.57 -7.64 -5.64
C PRO A 137 2.59 -7.07 -6.66
N CYS A 138 1.32 -7.49 -6.63
CA CYS A 138 0.29 -6.99 -7.55
C CYS A 138 0.09 -5.48 -7.39
N PHE A 139 0.01 -4.95 -6.18
CA PHE A 139 -0.08 -3.50 -5.93
C PHE A 139 1.08 -2.73 -6.58
N ASN A 140 2.31 -3.24 -6.48
CA ASN A 140 3.47 -2.54 -7.03
C ASN A 140 3.51 -2.62 -8.56
N VAL A 141 3.20 -3.78 -9.16
CA VAL A 141 3.12 -3.93 -10.61
C VAL A 141 2.04 -3.03 -11.21
N LEU A 142 0.82 -3.06 -10.64
CA LEU A 142 -0.28 -2.22 -11.10
C LEU A 142 0.00 -0.73 -10.90
N ALA A 143 0.73 -0.35 -9.84
CA ALA A 143 1.14 1.03 -9.61
C ALA A 143 2.14 1.52 -10.68
N VAL A 144 3.12 0.67 -11.06
CA VAL A 144 4.02 0.99 -12.19
C VAL A 144 3.21 1.15 -13.48
N ILE A 145 2.29 0.22 -13.76
CA ILE A 145 1.44 0.31 -14.95
C ILE A 145 0.61 1.60 -14.95
N SER A 146 -0.04 1.93 -13.83
CA SER A 146 -0.89 3.12 -13.74
C SER A 146 -0.12 4.41 -13.96
N LEU A 147 1.07 4.53 -13.39
CA LEU A 147 1.90 5.74 -13.51
C LEU A 147 2.58 5.83 -14.89
N SER A 148 3.11 4.72 -15.42
CA SER A 148 3.76 4.71 -16.73
C SER A 148 2.78 4.87 -17.90
N ALA A 149 1.59 4.22 -17.81
CA ALA A 149 0.64 4.21 -18.93
C ALA A 149 -0.31 5.40 -18.92
N LEU A 150 -0.70 5.91 -17.74
CA LEU A 150 -1.75 6.91 -17.59
C LEU A 150 -1.23 8.29 -17.14
N GLY A 151 0.01 8.38 -16.65
CA GLY A 151 0.61 9.60 -16.13
C GLY A 151 1.40 10.43 -17.15
N ASN A 152 1.44 10.04 -18.41
CA ASN A 152 2.32 10.68 -19.40
C ASN A 152 1.64 11.87 -20.07
N ASP A 153 2.16 13.07 -19.80
CA ASP A 153 1.65 14.34 -20.35
C ASP A 153 2.15 14.63 -21.79
N SER A 154 3.12 13.84 -22.28
CA SER A 154 3.78 14.08 -23.58
C SER A 154 2.92 13.76 -24.80
N GLY A 155 1.68 13.28 -24.64
CA GLY A 155 0.78 12.94 -25.75
C GLY A 155 1.23 11.75 -26.60
N GLU A 156 2.42 11.21 -26.37
CA GLU A 156 2.94 10.04 -27.03
C GLU A 156 2.24 8.76 -26.52
N LYS A 157 1.86 7.89 -27.44
CA LYS A 157 1.36 6.55 -27.05
C LYS A 157 2.48 5.79 -26.35
N VAL A 158 2.28 5.48 -25.08
CA VAL A 158 3.26 4.70 -24.32
C VAL A 158 3.37 3.31 -24.95
N SER A 159 4.55 2.97 -25.44
CA SER A 159 4.80 1.64 -26.01
C SER A 159 4.65 0.57 -24.92
N PRO A 160 3.95 -0.57 -25.20
CA PRO A 160 3.90 -1.70 -24.26
C PRO A 160 5.29 -2.17 -23.82
N VAL A 161 6.27 -2.12 -24.72
CA VAL A 161 7.67 -2.45 -24.40
C VAL A 161 8.26 -1.52 -23.35
N LYS A 162 7.94 -0.21 -23.42
CA LYS A 162 8.38 0.76 -22.41
C LYS A 162 7.77 0.43 -21.03
N ILE A 163 6.48 0.10 -20.97
CA ILE A 163 5.84 -0.31 -19.71
C ILE A 163 6.53 -1.54 -19.12
N VAL A 164 6.80 -2.56 -19.91
CA VAL A 164 7.51 -3.78 -19.47
C VAL A 164 8.91 -3.44 -18.95
N LEU A 165 9.65 -2.57 -19.64
CA LEU A 165 10.97 -2.11 -19.20
C LEU A 165 10.90 -1.32 -17.90
N ASP A 166 9.90 -0.46 -17.73
CA ASP A 166 9.68 0.31 -16.51
C ASP A 166 9.37 -0.62 -15.32
N ILE A 167 8.59 -1.70 -15.55
CA ILE A 167 8.33 -2.74 -14.54
C ILE A 167 9.63 -3.44 -14.15
N ILE A 168 10.38 -3.98 -15.12
CA ILE A 168 11.60 -4.76 -14.85
C ILE A 168 12.70 -3.92 -14.19
N LYS A 169 12.82 -2.65 -14.57
CA LYS A 169 13.81 -1.72 -14.03
C LYS A 169 13.39 -1.06 -12.72
N ASN A 170 12.14 -1.24 -12.30
CA ASN A 170 11.64 -0.61 -11.09
C ASN A 170 12.31 -1.24 -9.85
N PRO A 171 12.95 -0.44 -8.98
CA PRO A 171 13.67 -0.96 -7.82
C PRO A 171 12.77 -1.73 -6.83
N LEU A 172 11.49 -1.35 -6.71
CA LEU A 172 10.52 -2.07 -5.85
C LEU A 172 10.26 -3.47 -6.40
N ILE A 173 10.09 -3.58 -7.71
CA ILE A 173 9.87 -4.86 -8.39
C ILE A 173 11.12 -5.75 -8.29
N ILE A 174 12.30 -5.18 -8.45
CA ILE A 174 13.58 -5.90 -8.26
C ILE A 174 13.66 -6.45 -6.83
N GLY A 175 13.34 -5.65 -5.80
CA GLY A 175 13.32 -6.10 -4.40
C GLY A 175 12.34 -7.26 -4.16
N ILE A 176 11.15 -7.20 -4.76
CA ILE A 176 10.13 -8.25 -4.70
C ILE A 176 10.63 -9.55 -5.36
N PHE A 177 11.14 -9.48 -6.60
CA PHE A 177 11.63 -10.65 -7.30
C PHE A 177 12.85 -11.29 -6.62
N ALA A 178 13.76 -10.47 -6.07
CA ALA A 178 14.88 -10.98 -5.28
C ALA A 178 14.39 -11.77 -4.05
N ALA A 179 13.39 -11.26 -3.34
CA ALA A 179 12.79 -11.96 -2.20
C ALA A 179 12.10 -13.27 -2.61
N LEU A 180 11.26 -13.22 -3.65
CA LEU A 180 10.56 -14.41 -4.16
C LEU A 180 11.54 -15.48 -4.65
N PHE A 181 12.62 -15.09 -5.31
CA PHE A 181 13.70 -16.00 -5.70
C PHE A 181 14.34 -16.67 -4.49
N CYS A 182 14.69 -15.89 -3.45
CA CYS A 182 15.25 -16.47 -2.21
C CYS A 182 14.27 -17.40 -1.50
N VAL A 183 12.97 -17.05 -1.46
CA VAL A 183 11.92 -17.93 -0.91
C VAL A 183 11.80 -19.21 -1.72
N ALA A 184 11.78 -19.13 -3.05
CA ALA A 184 11.73 -20.30 -3.93
C ALA A 184 12.93 -21.22 -3.74
N VAL A 185 14.15 -20.68 -3.71
CA VAL A 185 15.38 -21.46 -3.44
C VAL A 185 15.31 -22.14 -2.07
N ARG A 186 14.86 -21.42 -1.05
CA ARG A 186 14.69 -21.99 0.29
C ARG A 186 13.71 -23.15 0.29
N THR A 187 12.50 -22.95 -0.26
CA THR A 187 11.40 -23.93 -0.17
C THR A 187 11.58 -25.11 -1.13
N LEU A 188 12.10 -24.88 -2.35
CA LEU A 188 12.20 -25.91 -3.38
C LEU A 188 13.54 -26.65 -3.39
N VAL A 189 14.60 -26.03 -2.86
CA VAL A 189 15.96 -26.60 -2.94
C VAL A 189 16.52 -26.92 -1.55
N LEU A 190 16.53 -25.94 -0.64
CA LEU A 190 17.23 -26.10 0.65
C LEU A 190 16.43 -26.97 1.63
N GLU A 191 15.14 -26.72 1.81
CA GLU A 191 14.30 -27.48 2.73
C GLU A 191 14.21 -28.97 2.34
N PRO A 192 13.98 -29.36 1.06
CA PRO A 192 14.03 -30.76 0.65
C PRO A 192 15.41 -31.44 0.82
N ALA A 193 16.49 -30.65 0.73
CA ALA A 193 17.86 -31.15 0.96
C ALA A 193 18.22 -31.23 2.45
N GLY A 194 17.29 -30.95 3.38
CA GLY A 194 17.52 -30.94 4.81
C GLY A 194 18.35 -29.74 5.31
N ILE A 195 18.56 -28.74 4.47
CA ILE A 195 19.35 -27.54 4.80
C ILE A 195 18.43 -26.47 5.38
N THR A 196 18.58 -26.15 6.66
CA THR A 196 17.77 -25.15 7.38
C THR A 196 18.33 -23.73 7.29
N PHE A 197 19.22 -23.46 6.32
CA PHE A 197 19.86 -22.16 6.18
C PHE A 197 18.86 -21.07 5.79
N LYS A 198 18.91 -19.96 6.54
CA LYS A 198 18.17 -18.73 6.23
C LYS A 198 19.16 -17.56 6.20
N LEU A 199 18.86 -16.55 5.38
CA LEU A 199 19.64 -15.30 5.36
C LEU A 199 19.68 -14.62 6.75
N SER A 200 18.61 -14.79 7.53
CA SER A 200 18.52 -14.32 8.92
C SER A 200 19.54 -14.96 9.86
N ASN A 201 20.14 -16.11 9.49
CA ASN A 201 21.22 -16.73 10.24
C ASN A 201 22.53 -15.93 10.12
N ILE A 202 22.67 -15.10 9.08
CA ILE A 202 23.76 -14.13 8.96
C ILE A 202 23.33 -12.84 9.67
N THR A 203 23.32 -12.91 11.01
CA THR A 203 22.77 -11.89 11.90
C THR A 203 23.23 -10.46 11.55
N PRO A 204 24.54 -10.15 11.36
CA PRO A 204 24.96 -8.77 11.07
C PRO A 204 24.39 -8.23 9.75
N LEU A 205 24.35 -9.07 8.71
CA LEU A 205 23.82 -8.68 7.40
C LEU A 205 22.31 -8.43 7.48
N PHE A 206 21.57 -9.35 8.12
CA PHE A 206 20.12 -9.24 8.21
C PHE A 206 19.70 -8.05 9.09
N GLN A 207 20.45 -7.74 10.14
CA GLN A 207 20.22 -6.52 10.94
C GLN A 207 20.38 -5.24 10.14
N VAL A 208 21.39 -5.14 9.28
CA VAL A 208 21.55 -3.97 8.39
C VAL A 208 20.38 -3.86 7.45
N LEU A 209 19.90 -4.97 6.85
CA LEU A 209 18.71 -4.95 5.99
C LEU A 209 17.47 -4.49 6.77
N GLN A 210 17.29 -4.93 8.01
CA GLN A 210 16.20 -4.48 8.88
C GLN A 210 16.29 -2.98 9.22
N TYR A 211 17.48 -2.45 9.52
CA TYR A 211 17.66 -1.01 9.77
C TYR A 211 17.24 -0.19 8.56
N LEU A 212 17.70 -0.58 7.35
CA LEU A 212 17.31 0.12 6.11
C LEU A 212 15.81 -0.01 5.82
N ALA A 213 15.24 -1.19 6.03
CA ALA A 213 13.80 -1.43 5.86
C ALA A 213 12.96 -0.56 6.80
N ASN A 214 13.38 -0.42 8.06
CA ASN A 214 12.68 0.34 9.09
C ASN A 214 12.74 1.87 8.84
N LEU A 215 13.71 2.36 8.08
CA LEU A 215 13.81 3.78 7.70
C LEU A 215 12.80 4.16 6.59
N ALA A 216 12.33 3.19 5.79
CA ALA A 216 11.53 3.45 4.59
C ALA A 216 10.27 4.29 4.88
N ILE A 217 9.42 3.83 5.80
CA ILE A 217 8.14 4.49 6.10
C ILE A 217 8.31 5.77 6.91
N PRO A 218 9.07 5.80 8.04
CA PRO A 218 9.25 7.02 8.81
C PRO A 218 9.80 8.17 7.98
N LEU A 219 10.85 7.91 7.18
CA LEU A 219 11.44 8.95 6.34
C LEU A 219 10.47 9.41 5.24
N ALA A 220 9.72 8.49 4.62
CA ALA A 220 8.69 8.86 3.64
C ALA A 220 7.61 9.78 4.24
N LEU A 221 7.19 9.54 5.48
CA LEU A 221 6.20 10.37 6.18
C LEU A 221 6.73 11.76 6.51
N LEU A 222 7.98 11.85 6.98
CA LEU A 222 8.63 13.14 7.24
C LEU A 222 8.75 13.95 5.93
N VAL A 223 9.20 13.32 4.85
CA VAL A 223 9.31 13.95 3.53
C VAL A 223 7.93 14.38 3.02
N LEU A 224 6.91 13.54 3.18
CA LEU A 224 5.52 13.90 2.83
C LEU A 224 5.08 15.15 3.58
N GLY A 225 5.36 15.23 4.89
CA GLY A 225 5.06 16.41 5.70
C GLY A 225 5.79 17.66 5.23
N ALA A 226 7.08 17.53 4.90
CA ALA A 226 7.87 18.64 4.37
C ALA A 226 7.38 19.14 2.99
N GLN A 227 6.82 18.25 2.18
CA GLN A 227 6.26 18.58 0.86
C GLN A 227 4.76 18.94 0.90
N PHE A 228 4.12 18.84 2.07
CA PHE A 228 2.68 19.08 2.17
C PHE A 228 2.31 20.56 2.01
N GLU A 229 1.32 20.84 1.16
CA GLU A 229 0.84 22.17 0.82
C GLU A 229 -0.65 22.31 1.10
N PHE A 230 -1.00 23.05 2.16
CA PHE A 230 -2.40 23.33 2.48
C PHE A 230 -3.11 24.17 1.39
N SER A 231 -2.39 25.06 0.73
CA SER A 231 -2.90 25.89 -0.36
C SER A 231 -3.38 25.08 -1.57
N ALA A 232 -2.81 23.89 -1.80
CA ALA A 232 -3.18 23.02 -2.90
C ALA A 232 -4.55 22.35 -2.71
N VAL A 233 -5.06 22.26 -1.48
CA VAL A 233 -6.34 21.59 -1.18
C VAL A 233 -7.49 22.19 -2.00
N ALA A 234 -7.57 23.51 -2.08
CA ALA A 234 -8.65 24.19 -2.82
C ALA A 234 -8.60 23.85 -4.33
N ALA A 235 -7.39 23.84 -4.91
CA ALA A 235 -7.19 23.56 -6.34
C ALA A 235 -7.41 22.07 -6.70
N LEU A 236 -7.17 21.16 -5.75
CA LEU A 236 -7.26 19.70 -5.92
C LEU A 236 -8.52 19.09 -5.27
N LYS A 237 -9.44 19.93 -4.81
CA LYS A 237 -10.60 19.51 -4.00
C LYS A 237 -11.38 18.37 -4.63
N LYS A 238 -11.63 18.43 -5.94
CA LYS A 238 -12.41 17.42 -6.67
C LYS A 238 -11.73 16.06 -6.65
N GLU A 239 -10.45 16.04 -6.98
CA GLU A 239 -9.63 14.82 -7.01
C GLU A 239 -9.41 14.24 -5.61
N ILE A 240 -9.19 15.10 -4.61
CA ILE A 240 -9.01 14.68 -3.21
C ILE A 240 -10.28 14.02 -2.68
N ILE A 241 -11.44 14.66 -2.85
CA ILE A 241 -12.72 14.12 -2.37
C ILE A 241 -13.03 12.81 -3.08
N PHE A 242 -12.92 12.78 -4.41
CA PHE A 242 -13.19 11.59 -5.20
C PHE A 242 -12.26 10.42 -4.80
N GLY A 243 -10.94 10.63 -4.81
CA GLY A 243 -9.97 9.60 -4.49
C GLY A 243 -10.10 9.09 -3.06
N THR A 244 -10.29 10.00 -2.10
CA THR A 244 -10.47 9.64 -0.68
C THR A 244 -11.74 8.84 -0.46
N LEU A 245 -12.90 9.32 -0.92
CA LEU A 245 -14.17 8.63 -0.74
C LEU A 245 -14.22 7.30 -1.49
N THR A 246 -13.69 7.25 -2.72
CA THR A 246 -13.62 6.01 -3.46
C THR A 246 -12.76 4.98 -2.71
N ARG A 247 -11.60 5.38 -2.20
CA ARG A 247 -10.71 4.47 -1.47
C ARG A 247 -11.28 4.00 -0.14
N THR A 248 -11.86 4.91 0.65
CA THR A 248 -12.21 4.63 2.05
C THR A 248 -13.66 4.19 2.24
N VAL A 249 -14.54 4.42 1.24
CA VAL A 249 -15.97 4.08 1.32
C VAL A 249 -16.38 3.14 0.18
N ILE A 250 -16.18 3.54 -1.08
CA ILE A 250 -16.71 2.79 -2.22
C ILE A 250 -16.01 1.44 -2.37
N VAL A 251 -14.68 1.42 -2.35
CA VAL A 251 -13.90 0.17 -2.46
C VAL A 251 -14.24 -0.84 -1.35
N PRO A 252 -14.19 -0.48 -0.06
CA PRO A 252 -14.59 -1.41 0.98
C PRO A 252 -16.06 -1.82 0.88
N ALA A 253 -16.98 -0.92 0.56
CA ALA A 253 -18.39 -1.26 0.42
C ALA A 253 -18.62 -2.30 -0.69
N LEU A 254 -17.95 -2.17 -1.84
CA LEU A 254 -18.05 -3.13 -2.94
C LEU A 254 -17.42 -4.47 -2.56
N VAL A 255 -16.17 -4.49 -2.10
CA VAL A 255 -15.46 -5.76 -1.86
C VAL A 255 -16.02 -6.49 -0.66
N LEU A 256 -16.16 -5.80 0.47
CA LEU A 256 -16.69 -6.42 1.69
C LEU A 256 -18.20 -6.73 1.57
N GLY A 257 -18.95 -5.88 0.86
CA GLY A 257 -20.35 -6.13 0.57
C GLY A 257 -20.57 -7.40 -0.26
N VAL A 258 -19.81 -7.57 -1.35
CA VAL A 258 -19.85 -8.80 -2.15
C VAL A 258 -19.41 -10.01 -1.33
N ALA A 259 -18.33 -9.90 -0.55
CA ALA A 259 -17.87 -10.97 0.33
C ALA A 259 -18.94 -11.36 1.35
N PHE A 260 -19.59 -10.39 1.98
CA PHE A 260 -20.63 -10.62 2.98
C PHE A 260 -21.90 -11.25 2.39
N LEU A 261 -22.34 -10.80 1.21
CA LEU A 261 -23.57 -11.27 0.59
C LEU A 261 -23.44 -12.68 -0.03
N PHE A 262 -22.26 -13.01 -0.63
CA PHE A 262 -22.11 -14.22 -1.44
C PHE A 262 -21.12 -15.24 -0.86
N PHE A 263 -20.23 -14.84 0.06
CA PHE A 263 -19.16 -15.70 0.58
C PHE A 263 -19.12 -15.75 2.11
N ARG A 264 -20.18 -15.30 2.80
CA ARG A 264 -20.22 -15.24 4.26
C ARG A 264 -19.98 -16.59 4.92
N GLU A 265 -20.56 -17.66 4.38
CA GLU A 265 -20.41 -19.02 4.92
C GLU A 265 -19.07 -19.68 4.52
N ARG A 266 -18.41 -19.14 3.51
CA ARG A 266 -17.17 -19.68 2.98
C ARG A 266 -15.93 -19.04 3.62
N PHE A 267 -15.99 -17.75 3.91
CA PHE A 267 -14.87 -17.02 4.48
C PHE A 267 -14.94 -17.02 6.01
N SER A 268 -13.81 -17.34 6.63
CA SER A 268 -13.66 -17.28 8.09
C SER A 268 -13.65 -15.84 8.61
N ALA A 269 -13.87 -15.67 9.91
CA ALA A 269 -13.77 -14.38 10.58
C ALA A 269 -12.37 -13.74 10.41
N ALA A 270 -11.30 -14.55 10.45
CA ALA A 270 -9.93 -14.11 10.16
C ALA A 270 -9.77 -13.57 8.72
N GLN A 271 -10.44 -14.21 7.75
CA GLN A 271 -10.45 -13.76 6.37
C GLN A 271 -11.25 -12.46 6.20
N PHE A 272 -12.39 -12.28 6.90
CA PHE A 272 -13.09 -10.99 6.90
C PHE A 272 -12.25 -9.87 7.53
N ALA A 273 -11.56 -10.13 8.64
CA ALA A 273 -10.60 -9.17 9.20
C ALA A 273 -9.49 -8.81 8.19
N THR A 274 -9.02 -9.80 7.43
CA THR A 274 -8.04 -9.61 6.36
C THR A 274 -8.60 -8.78 5.19
N LEU A 275 -9.87 -8.97 4.80
CA LEU A 275 -10.52 -8.13 3.79
C LEU A 275 -10.63 -6.67 4.23
N VAL A 276 -11.01 -6.41 5.49
CA VAL A 276 -10.99 -5.05 6.05
C VAL A 276 -9.58 -4.46 5.97
N ALA A 277 -8.57 -5.24 6.36
CA ALA A 277 -7.17 -4.84 6.28
C ALA A 277 -6.73 -4.49 4.87
N ALA A 278 -7.11 -5.28 3.86
CA ALA A 278 -6.69 -5.11 2.48
C ALA A 278 -7.45 -3.98 1.76
N PHE A 279 -8.75 -3.84 2.00
CA PHE A 279 -9.60 -2.98 1.17
C PHE A 279 -10.19 -1.76 1.90
N ALA A 280 -10.20 -1.70 3.24
CA ALA A 280 -10.72 -0.55 3.98
C ALA A 280 -9.61 0.39 4.52
N THR A 281 -8.34 0.00 4.46
CA THR A 281 -7.22 0.85 4.89
C THR A 281 -6.93 1.99 3.92
N PRO A 282 -6.31 3.11 4.36
CA PRO A 282 -6.07 4.28 3.53
C PRO A 282 -5.09 4.03 2.39
N VAL A 283 -4.84 5.06 1.60
CA VAL A 283 -3.83 5.04 0.53
C VAL A 283 -2.44 4.72 1.10
N ALA A 284 -1.69 3.90 0.39
CA ALA A 284 -0.35 3.50 0.82
C ALA A 284 0.64 4.69 0.82
N VAL A 285 1.35 4.90 1.93
CA VAL A 285 2.42 5.92 2.04
C VAL A 285 3.48 5.79 0.93
N PRO A 286 3.93 4.58 0.54
CA PRO A 286 4.85 4.37 -0.57
C PRO A 286 4.40 4.92 -1.93
N SER A 287 3.14 5.32 -2.09
CA SER A 287 2.65 5.91 -3.33
C SER A 287 3.31 7.25 -3.63
N VAL A 288 3.60 8.07 -2.62
CA VAL A 288 4.17 9.41 -2.81
C VAL A 288 5.58 9.38 -3.43
N PRO A 289 6.58 8.68 -2.83
CA PRO A 289 7.90 8.59 -3.45
C PRO A 289 7.88 7.90 -4.82
N MET A 290 6.95 6.97 -5.04
CA MET A 290 6.81 6.33 -6.34
C MET A 290 6.30 7.31 -7.41
N VAL A 291 5.28 8.12 -7.09
CA VAL A 291 4.75 9.17 -7.98
C VAL A 291 5.83 10.19 -8.31
N GLN A 292 6.63 10.61 -7.34
CA GLN A 292 7.73 11.56 -7.56
C GLN A 292 8.79 11.02 -8.51
N GLU A 293 9.17 9.75 -8.39
CA GLU A 293 10.20 9.14 -9.25
C GLU A 293 9.67 8.78 -10.65
N MET A 294 8.35 8.62 -10.79
CA MET A 294 7.71 8.23 -12.06
C MET A 294 6.97 9.37 -12.76
N GLY A 295 7.03 10.60 -12.24
CA GLY A 295 6.61 11.82 -12.94
C GLY A 295 5.11 12.14 -12.85
N GLY A 296 4.40 11.73 -11.79
CA GLY A 296 3.00 12.14 -11.52
C GLY A 296 2.91 13.38 -10.61
N ASP A 297 1.67 13.84 -10.35
CA ASP A 297 1.37 14.95 -9.43
C ASP A 297 1.64 14.52 -7.97
N VAL A 298 2.83 14.88 -7.47
CA VAL A 298 3.31 14.54 -6.11
C VAL A 298 2.45 15.21 -5.04
N THR A 299 2.01 16.44 -5.31
CA THR A 299 1.15 17.20 -4.39
C THR A 299 -0.19 16.49 -4.20
N LEU A 300 -0.83 16.05 -5.29
CA LEU A 300 -2.06 15.26 -5.22
C LEU A 300 -1.84 13.93 -4.49
N ALA A 301 -0.75 13.21 -4.77
CA ALA A 301 -0.43 11.96 -4.09
C ALA A 301 -0.30 12.16 -2.57
N GLY A 302 0.38 13.20 -2.13
CA GLY A 302 0.51 13.57 -0.73
C GLY A 302 -0.83 13.91 -0.07
N GLN A 303 -1.66 14.71 -0.74
CA GLN A 303 -3.01 15.03 -0.26
C GLN A 303 -3.87 13.77 -0.09
N LEU A 304 -3.85 12.86 -1.07
CA LEU A 304 -4.62 11.62 -1.01
C LEU A 304 -4.20 10.71 0.15
N VAL A 305 -2.89 10.60 0.43
CA VAL A 305 -2.39 9.84 1.58
C VAL A 305 -2.90 10.45 2.88
N VAL A 306 -2.74 11.76 3.08
CA VAL A 306 -3.14 12.42 4.33
C VAL A 306 -4.65 12.36 4.55
N TRP A 307 -5.45 12.79 3.57
CA TRP A 307 -6.90 12.83 3.71
C TRP A 307 -7.52 11.43 3.84
N SER A 308 -7.06 10.45 3.04
CA SER A 308 -7.54 9.08 3.18
C SER A 308 -7.17 8.47 4.54
N THR A 309 -6.00 8.83 5.09
CA THR A 309 -5.57 8.37 6.43
C THR A 309 -6.49 8.93 7.52
N LEU A 310 -6.81 10.23 7.48
CA LEU A 310 -7.72 10.85 8.44
C LEU A 310 -9.14 10.26 8.35
N VAL A 311 -9.68 10.12 7.14
CA VAL A 311 -11.03 9.59 6.91
C VAL A 311 -11.10 8.10 7.25
N SER A 312 -10.03 7.34 7.01
CA SER A 312 -10.00 5.90 7.29
C SER A 312 -10.14 5.55 8.77
N ALA A 313 -9.74 6.43 9.69
CA ALA A 313 -9.97 6.21 11.12
C ALA A 313 -11.46 6.00 11.45
N ILE A 314 -12.33 6.76 10.78
CA ILE A 314 -13.78 6.66 10.95
C ILE A 314 -14.34 5.51 10.10
N THR A 315 -13.93 5.41 8.83
CA THR A 315 -14.53 4.43 7.90
C THR A 315 -14.15 2.99 8.25
N VAL A 316 -12.92 2.72 8.69
CA VAL A 316 -12.50 1.40 9.19
C VAL A 316 -13.33 0.98 10.40
N PHE A 317 -13.55 1.91 11.36
CA PHE A 317 -14.41 1.65 12.51
C PHE A 317 -15.84 1.29 12.06
N LEU A 318 -16.45 2.12 11.19
CA LEU A 318 -17.82 1.88 10.71
C LEU A 318 -17.96 0.55 9.97
N VAL A 319 -17.05 0.24 9.06
CA VAL A 319 -17.05 -1.01 8.30
C VAL A 319 -16.90 -2.22 9.23
N THR A 320 -15.96 -2.15 10.18
CA THR A 320 -15.77 -3.22 11.16
C THR A 320 -17.01 -3.41 12.05
N PHE A 321 -17.61 -2.31 12.50
CA PHE A 321 -18.84 -2.33 13.30
C PHE A 321 -19.99 -2.98 12.54
N LEU A 322 -20.22 -2.59 11.29
CA LEU A 322 -21.28 -3.18 10.45
C LEU A 322 -21.07 -4.68 10.21
N LEU A 323 -19.84 -5.11 9.94
CA LEU A 323 -19.50 -6.52 9.74
C LEU A 323 -19.72 -7.34 11.03
N ARG A 324 -19.37 -6.80 12.19
CA ARG A 324 -19.65 -7.43 13.49
C ARG A 324 -21.15 -7.55 13.76
N MET A 325 -21.92 -6.49 13.53
CA MET A 325 -23.39 -6.54 13.66
C MET A 325 -24.00 -7.57 12.70
N GLY A 326 -23.44 -7.72 11.52
CA GLY A 326 -23.82 -8.72 10.54
C GLY A 326 -23.36 -10.15 10.88
N GLY A 327 -22.55 -10.35 11.92
CA GLY A 327 -22.02 -11.65 12.33
C GLY A 327 -20.94 -12.21 11.40
N ALA A 328 -20.12 -11.35 10.79
CA ALA A 328 -18.97 -11.78 10.00
C ALA A 328 -17.77 -12.15 10.89
N PHE A 329 -17.69 -11.61 12.12
CA PHE A 329 -16.73 -11.92 13.19
C PHE A 329 -17.18 -11.42 14.55
#